data_0df29e583f8b9102a9809bbce95b77e1
#
_entry.id   0df29e583f8b9102a9809bbce95b77e1
#
_cell.length_a   1.000
_cell.length_b   1.000
_cell.length_c   1.000
_cell.angle_alpha   90.00
_cell.angle_beta   90.00
_cell.angle_gamma   90.00
#
_symmetry.space_group_name_H-M   'P 1'
#
loop_
_entity.id
_entity.type
_entity.pdbx_description
1 polymer ?
#
loop_
_entity_poly.entity_id
_entity_poly.type
_entity_poly.pdbx_seq_one_letter_code
_entity_poly.pdbx_strand_id
1 'polypeptide(L)'
;MIMNERSVTQVVLSPGCQIATMAGMNVTHSSFAGLDLLASAVLLLDDGLAIRYINAAGENLLAVSGRAVLGKTLTTVCTCSVTLQSALDNGLHNNWGYTGQNVELKRSDGEVLNINCTVTPLRPDIAPGVRLLLELQPIQHHLAATREERLIEQQQVSRELIRNLAHEIKNPLGGIRGAAQLLEHELAHLANAPSLKEYTQVIIKEADRLQDLMQRLLTPHRAMLPATVNIHEILERVRSLLTAEFPGSLSVRRDYDTSLPELVGDREQLIQAVLNIARNAAQAMGGEGEIILRTRSLRQVTLAKKRYRLAMELKVIDNGPGISDEIRERMFYPLVSGREGGSGLGLTIAQNFIQHHHGTINCVSRPGNTVFTLNLPVEQA
;
A
#
# COMPACT_ATOMS: atom_id res chain seq x y z
N MET A 1 70.49 7.37 -12.94
CA MET A 1 70.93 5.98 -13.11
C MET A 1 69.75 5.12 -12.70
N ILE A 2 69.05 4.60 -13.51
CA ILE A 2 68.77 3.69 -14.58
C ILE A 2 67.36 3.92 -15.08
N MET A 3 67.21 4.19 -16.37
CA MET A 3 65.95 4.20 -17.11
C MET A 3 65.43 2.79 -17.20
N ASN A 4 64.12 2.63 -17.23
CA ASN A 4 63.51 1.40 -17.78
C ASN A 4 62.35 1.80 -18.70
N GLU A 5 62.54 1.42 -19.97
CA GLU A 5 61.69 1.68 -21.12
C GLU A 5 60.42 0.84 -21.04
N ARG A 6 59.28 1.49 -21.36
CA ARG A 6 58.02 0.81 -21.61
C ARG A 6 57.91 0.47 -23.09
N SER A 7 57.89 -0.79 -23.41
CA SER A 7 57.61 -1.34 -24.73
C SER A 7 56.17 -1.02 -25.16
N VAL A 8 56.07 -0.28 -26.26
CA VAL A 8 54.82 -0.08 -27.00
C VAL A 8 54.64 -1.25 -27.94
N THR A 9 53.61 -2.06 -27.71
CA THR A 9 53.20 -3.11 -28.62
C THR A 9 52.32 -2.49 -29.71
N GLN A 10 52.89 -2.37 -30.90
CA GLN A 10 52.23 -1.96 -32.13
C GLN A 10 51.36 -3.13 -32.64
N VAL A 11 50.02 -2.98 -32.63
CA VAL A 11 49.11 -3.93 -33.28
C VAL A 11 49.01 -3.57 -34.77
N VAL A 12 49.52 -4.40 -35.62
CA VAL A 12 49.39 -4.32 -37.07
C VAL A 12 47.97 -4.79 -37.47
N LEU A 13 47.16 -3.91 -37.99
CA LEU A 13 45.87 -4.24 -38.61
C LEU A 13 46.06 -4.69 -40.05
N SER A 14 45.67 -5.93 -40.35
CA SER A 14 45.59 -6.45 -41.72
C SER A 14 44.35 -5.85 -42.45
N PRO A 15 44.45 -5.53 -43.74
CA PRO A 15 43.38 -4.95 -44.53
C PRO A 15 42.41 -6.06 -45.01
N GLY A 16 41.19 -6.05 -44.59
CA GLY A 16 40.14 -6.96 -45.10
C GLY A 16 38.98 -7.26 -44.17
N CYS A 17 38.47 -6.30 -43.46
CA CYS A 17 37.20 -6.51 -42.77
C CYS A 17 36.13 -5.51 -43.30
N GLN A 18 35.22 -6.04 -44.10
CA GLN A 18 34.07 -5.29 -44.60
C GLN A 18 33.20 -4.88 -43.39
N ILE A 19 32.97 -3.59 -43.23
CA ILE A 19 32.05 -3.04 -42.26
C ILE A 19 30.62 -3.38 -42.72
N ALA A 20 30.05 -4.44 -42.18
CA ALA A 20 28.63 -4.69 -42.30
C ALA A 20 27.89 -3.60 -41.50
N THR A 21 27.19 -2.70 -42.19
CA THR A 21 26.31 -1.70 -41.62
C THR A 21 25.18 -2.44 -40.92
N MET A 22 25.30 -2.70 -39.63
CA MET A 22 24.19 -3.18 -38.80
C MET A 22 23.27 -1.98 -38.48
N ALA A 23 22.31 -1.72 -39.35
CA ALA A 23 21.12 -0.97 -39.00
C ALA A 23 20.28 -1.82 -38.04
N GLY A 24 20.15 -1.39 -36.78
CA GLY A 24 19.31 -2.03 -35.78
C GLY A 24 20.03 -2.44 -34.51
N MET A 25 20.80 -1.57 -33.88
CA MET A 25 21.18 -1.78 -32.49
C MET A 25 19.94 -1.54 -31.61
N ASN A 26 19.27 -2.64 -31.25
CA ASN A 26 18.40 -2.65 -30.09
C ASN A 26 19.22 -2.18 -28.88
N VAL A 27 18.92 -1.00 -28.35
CA VAL A 27 19.44 -0.52 -27.06
C VAL A 27 18.98 -1.54 -26.02
N THR A 28 19.88 -2.43 -25.61
CA THR A 28 19.54 -3.51 -24.68
C THR A 28 19.30 -2.91 -23.30
N HIS A 29 18.34 -3.44 -22.56
CA HIS A 29 17.99 -3.09 -21.18
C HIS A 29 19.21 -2.97 -20.23
N SER A 30 20.32 -3.59 -20.55
CA SER A 30 21.57 -3.55 -19.75
C SER A 30 22.27 -2.19 -19.73
N SER A 31 22.03 -1.31 -20.73
CA SER A 31 22.72 -0.01 -20.81
C SER A 31 22.19 1.02 -19.81
N PHE A 32 20.97 0.85 -19.29
CA PHE A 32 20.30 1.78 -18.38
C PHE A 32 19.97 1.18 -17.01
N ALA A 33 20.61 0.07 -16.64
CA ALA A 33 20.35 -0.64 -15.38
C ALA A 33 20.48 0.26 -14.12
N GLY A 34 21.28 1.33 -14.19
CA GLY A 34 21.38 2.31 -13.11
C GLY A 34 20.09 3.10 -12.86
N LEU A 35 19.26 3.29 -13.89
CA LEU A 35 17.98 4.02 -13.76
C LEU A 35 16.91 3.18 -13.03
N ASP A 36 17.04 1.85 -13.01
CA ASP A 36 16.15 0.98 -12.23
C ASP A 36 16.35 1.12 -10.72
N LEU A 37 17.46 1.72 -10.30
CA LEU A 37 17.74 2.01 -8.90
C LEU A 37 17.05 3.29 -8.40
N LEU A 38 16.50 4.10 -9.29
CA LEU A 38 15.82 5.34 -8.92
C LEU A 38 14.42 5.05 -8.40
N ALA A 39 14.02 5.79 -7.36
CA ALA A 39 12.66 5.74 -6.83
C ALA A 39 11.67 6.56 -7.67
N SER A 40 12.15 7.54 -8.44
CA SER A 40 11.36 8.29 -9.40
C SER A 40 11.08 7.48 -10.65
N ALA A 41 9.90 7.67 -11.25
CA ALA A 41 9.56 7.08 -12.53
C ALA A 41 10.38 7.76 -13.64
N VAL A 42 11.15 6.99 -14.40
CA VAL A 42 11.99 7.48 -15.50
C VAL A 42 11.60 6.81 -16.79
N LEU A 43 11.34 7.62 -17.80
CA LEU A 43 11.10 7.20 -19.18
C LEU A 43 12.12 7.85 -20.11
N LEU A 44 12.60 7.09 -21.08
CA LEU A 44 13.41 7.60 -22.17
C LEU A 44 12.60 7.55 -23.46
N LEU A 45 12.52 8.69 -24.15
CA LEU A 45 11.68 8.88 -25.34
C LEU A 45 12.56 9.21 -26.55
N ASP A 46 12.14 8.73 -27.74
CA ASP A 46 12.76 9.11 -29.01
C ASP A 46 12.16 10.38 -29.64
N ASP A 47 12.55 10.70 -30.88
CA ASP A 47 12.06 11.84 -31.63
C ASP A 47 10.54 11.84 -31.90
N GLY A 48 9.92 10.65 -31.90
CA GLY A 48 8.47 10.47 -32.06
C GLY A 48 7.73 10.31 -30.72
N LEU A 49 8.37 10.61 -29.58
CA LEU A 49 7.86 10.35 -28.23
C LEU A 49 7.53 8.87 -27.97
N ALA A 50 8.14 7.94 -28.72
CA ALA A 50 8.02 6.52 -28.43
C ALA A 50 8.92 6.13 -27.25
N ILE A 51 8.40 5.29 -26.36
CA ILE A 51 9.07 4.85 -25.15
C ILE A 51 10.17 3.86 -25.54
N ARG A 52 11.43 4.22 -25.32
CA ARG A 52 12.61 3.39 -25.51
C ARG A 52 13.05 2.66 -24.25
N TYR A 53 12.72 3.25 -23.11
CA TYR A 53 12.99 2.66 -21.80
C TYR A 53 12.00 3.19 -20.77
N ILE A 54 11.64 2.36 -19.84
CA ILE A 54 10.87 2.70 -18.63
C ILE A 54 11.43 1.90 -17.45
N ASN A 55 11.70 2.56 -16.33
CA ASN A 55 12.16 1.88 -15.13
C ASN A 55 11.00 1.28 -14.33
N ALA A 56 11.31 0.45 -13.32
CA ALA A 56 10.30 -0.20 -12.49
C ALA A 56 9.36 0.77 -11.76
N ALA A 57 9.87 1.94 -11.34
CA ALA A 57 9.04 2.98 -10.73
C ALA A 57 8.04 3.58 -11.75
N GLY A 58 8.46 3.72 -13.02
CA GLY A 58 7.59 4.15 -14.13
C GLY A 58 6.52 3.10 -14.47
N GLU A 59 6.88 1.83 -14.50
CA GLU A 59 5.91 0.73 -14.69
C GLU A 59 4.82 0.76 -13.62
N ASN A 60 5.22 0.95 -12.35
CA ASN A 60 4.30 1.04 -11.22
C ASN A 60 3.41 2.30 -11.30
N LEU A 61 4.01 3.47 -11.59
CA LEU A 61 3.28 4.74 -11.66
C LEU A 61 2.21 4.73 -12.76
N LEU A 62 2.58 4.23 -13.95
CA LEU A 62 1.68 4.17 -15.11
C LEU A 62 0.81 2.92 -15.14
N ALA A 63 1.00 1.97 -14.20
CA ALA A 63 0.33 0.67 -14.11
C ALA A 63 0.43 -0.13 -15.43
N VAL A 64 1.63 -0.15 -16.02
CA VAL A 64 1.92 -0.82 -17.29
C VAL A 64 3.12 -1.74 -17.15
N SER A 65 3.22 -2.73 -18.03
CA SER A 65 4.45 -3.53 -18.17
C SER A 65 5.37 -2.89 -19.21
N GLY A 66 6.65 -2.73 -18.91
CA GLY A 66 7.63 -2.18 -19.82
C GLY A 66 7.64 -2.89 -21.17
N ARG A 67 7.56 -4.24 -21.17
CA ARG A 67 7.47 -5.04 -22.39
C ARG A 67 6.29 -4.68 -23.29
N ALA A 68 5.18 -4.25 -22.69
CA ALA A 68 3.96 -3.93 -23.41
C ALA A 68 3.96 -2.51 -23.98
N VAL A 69 4.80 -1.60 -23.46
CA VAL A 69 4.80 -0.18 -23.82
C VAL A 69 6.05 0.25 -24.59
N LEU A 70 7.12 -0.54 -24.60
CA LEU A 70 8.31 -0.26 -25.43
C LEU A 70 7.93 -0.12 -26.91
N GLY A 71 8.37 0.98 -27.54
CA GLY A 71 8.08 1.32 -28.91
C GLY A 71 6.71 1.99 -29.13
N LYS A 72 5.84 2.07 -28.12
CA LYS A 72 4.57 2.82 -28.18
C LYS A 72 4.81 4.28 -27.84
N THR A 73 4.00 5.17 -28.41
CA THR A 73 4.04 6.59 -28.06
C THR A 73 3.50 6.85 -26.66
N LEU A 74 4.08 7.81 -25.96
CA LEU A 74 3.67 8.18 -24.61
C LEU A 74 2.16 8.46 -24.51
N THR A 75 1.60 9.09 -25.55
CA THR A 75 0.16 9.43 -25.63
C THR A 75 -0.77 8.22 -25.68
N THR A 76 -0.29 7.04 -26.06
CA THR A 76 -1.08 5.78 -26.00
C THR A 76 -1.10 5.16 -24.63
N VAL A 77 -0.14 5.52 -23.77
CA VAL A 77 0.03 4.97 -22.42
C VAL A 77 -0.62 5.86 -21.37
N CYS A 78 -0.54 7.17 -21.57
CA CYS A 78 -1.16 8.15 -20.67
C CYS A 78 -1.57 9.42 -21.45
N THR A 79 -2.59 10.12 -20.96
CA THR A 79 -2.97 11.43 -21.46
C THR A 79 -2.23 12.49 -20.66
N CYS A 80 -1.34 13.22 -21.35
CA CYS A 80 -0.59 14.33 -20.77
C CYS A 80 -1.45 15.60 -20.74
N SER A 81 -1.28 16.43 -19.71
CA SER A 81 -1.82 17.79 -19.70
C SER A 81 -1.22 18.63 -20.84
N VAL A 82 -1.91 19.68 -21.24
CA VAL A 82 -1.44 20.62 -22.29
C VAL A 82 -0.04 21.17 -21.95
N THR A 83 0.21 21.45 -20.68
CA THR A 83 1.50 21.95 -20.18
C THR A 83 2.62 20.94 -20.40
N LEU A 84 2.40 19.66 -20.05
CA LEU A 84 3.41 18.62 -20.24
C LEU A 84 3.65 18.35 -21.73
N GLN A 85 2.59 18.36 -22.54
CA GLN A 85 2.72 18.16 -23.97
C GLN A 85 3.55 19.27 -24.63
N SER A 86 3.29 20.54 -24.28
CA SER A 86 4.10 21.69 -24.75
C SER A 86 5.56 21.59 -24.25
N ALA A 87 5.80 21.06 -23.05
CA ALA A 87 7.15 20.87 -22.53
C ALA A 87 7.92 19.79 -23.30
N LEU A 88 7.26 18.69 -23.67
CA LEU A 88 7.85 17.63 -24.50
C LEU A 88 8.20 18.16 -25.90
N ASP A 89 7.29 18.90 -26.54
CA ASP A 89 7.51 19.50 -27.84
C ASP A 89 8.67 20.52 -27.83
N ASN A 90 8.74 21.36 -26.79
CA ASN A 90 9.86 22.29 -26.60
C ASN A 90 11.19 21.58 -26.35
N GLY A 91 11.16 20.47 -25.62
CA GLY A 91 12.34 19.63 -25.38
C GLY A 91 12.88 19.03 -26.67
N LEU A 92 12.01 18.56 -27.58
CA LEU A 92 12.40 17.99 -28.88
C LEU A 92 12.92 19.04 -29.87
N HIS A 93 12.20 20.18 -30.02
CA HIS A 93 12.47 21.12 -31.08
C HIS A 93 13.46 22.23 -30.68
N ASN A 94 13.37 22.71 -29.44
CA ASN A 94 14.15 23.83 -28.94
C ASN A 94 15.27 23.40 -27.96
N ASN A 95 15.37 22.11 -27.64
CA ASN A 95 16.31 21.58 -26.67
C ASN A 95 16.20 22.26 -25.28
N TRP A 96 14.99 22.63 -24.86
CA TRP A 96 14.73 23.28 -23.58
C TRP A 96 14.28 22.24 -22.55
N GLY A 97 14.97 22.27 -21.41
CA GLY A 97 14.53 21.51 -20.24
C GLY A 97 13.31 22.16 -19.59
N TYR A 98 12.47 21.35 -18.94
CA TYR A 98 11.28 21.81 -18.23
C TYR A 98 11.15 21.10 -16.90
N THR A 99 10.76 21.84 -15.85
CA THR A 99 10.36 21.29 -14.57
C THR A 99 9.00 21.85 -14.18
N GLY A 100 8.02 20.98 -14.03
CA GLY A 100 6.65 21.31 -13.65
C GLY A 100 6.28 20.71 -12.30
N GLN A 101 5.55 21.48 -11.50
CA GLN A 101 4.97 21.02 -10.25
C GLN A 101 3.45 20.89 -10.40
N ASN A 102 2.87 19.88 -9.76
CA ASN A 102 1.42 19.63 -9.73
C ASN A 102 0.80 19.52 -11.14
N VAL A 103 1.46 18.76 -11.99
CA VAL A 103 1.01 18.52 -13.36
C VAL A 103 0.06 17.32 -13.38
N GLU A 104 -1.11 17.47 -13.99
CA GLU A 104 -2.06 16.35 -14.14
C GLU A 104 -1.61 15.41 -15.25
N LEU A 105 -1.63 14.12 -14.94
CA LEU A 105 -1.41 13.02 -15.86
C LEU A 105 -2.53 12.00 -15.68
N LYS A 106 -3.26 11.69 -16.76
CA LYS A 106 -4.33 10.70 -16.72
C LYS A 106 -3.83 9.38 -17.28
N ARG A 107 -3.90 8.32 -16.48
CA ARG A 107 -3.55 6.95 -16.86
C ARG A 107 -4.59 6.37 -17.84
N SER A 108 -4.19 5.30 -18.54
CA SER A 108 -5.07 4.56 -19.47
C SER A 108 -6.29 3.94 -18.80
N ASP A 109 -6.23 3.63 -17.48
CA ASP A 109 -7.35 3.12 -16.70
C ASP A 109 -8.30 4.22 -16.17
N GLY A 110 -8.03 5.48 -16.51
CA GLY A 110 -8.85 6.64 -16.13
C GLY A 110 -8.45 7.32 -14.82
N GLU A 111 -7.49 6.79 -14.07
CA GLU A 111 -6.97 7.42 -12.85
C GLU A 111 -6.20 8.70 -13.18
N VAL A 112 -6.50 9.78 -12.45
CA VAL A 112 -5.81 11.07 -12.58
C VAL A 112 -4.76 11.18 -11.48
N LEU A 113 -3.51 11.37 -11.89
CA LEU A 113 -2.36 11.52 -11.00
C LEU A 113 -1.88 12.97 -11.02
N ASN A 114 -1.58 13.52 -9.86
CA ASN A 114 -0.86 14.78 -9.73
C ASN A 114 0.62 14.48 -9.49
N ILE A 115 1.46 14.95 -10.43
CA ILE A 115 2.89 14.63 -10.46
C ILE A 115 3.74 15.90 -10.54
N ASN A 116 4.95 15.82 -10.02
CA ASN A 116 6.03 16.70 -10.42
C ASN A 116 6.73 16.02 -11.60
N CYS A 117 7.02 16.78 -12.64
CA CYS A 117 7.68 16.24 -13.83
C CYS A 117 8.88 17.07 -14.22
N THR A 118 9.92 16.42 -14.72
CA THR A 118 11.09 17.04 -15.31
C THR A 118 11.32 16.44 -16.68
N VAL A 119 11.41 17.30 -17.70
CA VAL A 119 11.76 16.93 -19.07
C VAL A 119 13.18 17.42 -19.33
N THR A 120 14.09 16.50 -19.63
CA THR A 120 15.49 16.80 -19.93
C THR A 120 15.84 16.35 -21.35
N PRO A 121 16.16 17.27 -22.26
CA PRO A 121 16.66 16.92 -23.57
C PRO A 121 18.03 16.23 -23.48
N LEU A 122 18.19 15.15 -24.23
CA LEU A 122 19.44 14.38 -24.27
C LEU A 122 20.14 14.58 -25.61
N ARG A 123 21.47 14.69 -25.57
CA ARG A 123 22.27 14.74 -26.78
C ARG A 123 22.42 13.35 -27.40
N PRO A 124 22.42 13.21 -28.73
CA PRO A 124 22.52 11.94 -29.44
C PRO A 124 23.81 11.15 -29.14
N ASP A 125 24.89 11.85 -28.76
CA ASP A 125 26.18 11.28 -28.39
C ASP A 125 26.15 10.57 -27.03
N ILE A 126 25.24 10.97 -26.12
CA ILE A 126 25.08 10.38 -24.78
C ILE A 126 24.19 9.14 -24.83
N ALA A 127 23.10 9.21 -25.59
CA ALA A 127 22.12 8.11 -25.67
C ALA A 127 21.60 7.98 -27.12
N PRO A 128 22.25 7.14 -27.95
CA PRO A 128 21.79 6.94 -29.34
C PRO A 128 20.35 6.45 -29.40
N GLY A 129 19.53 7.12 -30.21
CA GLY A 129 18.09 6.79 -30.37
C GLY A 129 17.17 7.28 -29.25
N VAL A 130 17.68 8.06 -28.31
CA VAL A 130 16.90 8.72 -27.25
C VAL A 130 17.08 10.23 -27.36
N ARG A 131 16.00 10.98 -27.22
CA ARG A 131 15.99 12.45 -27.29
C ARG A 131 15.58 13.15 -26.01
N LEU A 132 14.70 12.53 -25.22
CA LEU A 132 14.21 13.09 -23.98
C LEU A 132 14.31 12.08 -22.84
N LEU A 133 14.69 12.57 -21.67
CA LEU A 133 14.48 11.91 -20.39
C LEU A 133 13.31 12.59 -19.69
N LEU A 134 12.28 11.82 -19.36
CA LEU A 134 11.12 12.25 -18.61
C LEU A 134 11.16 11.63 -17.23
N GLU A 135 11.29 12.45 -16.20
CA GLU A 135 11.20 12.03 -14.80
C GLU A 135 9.86 12.47 -14.21
N LEU A 136 9.16 11.53 -13.57
CA LEU A 136 7.84 11.74 -12.98
C LEU A 136 7.89 11.36 -11.51
N GLN A 137 7.42 12.23 -10.64
CA GLN A 137 7.34 12.01 -9.20
C GLN A 137 5.91 12.29 -8.72
N PRO A 138 5.16 11.29 -8.25
CA PRO A 138 3.83 11.53 -7.70
C PRO A 138 3.92 12.39 -6.43
N ILE A 139 3.13 13.46 -6.39
CA ILE A 139 3.12 14.41 -5.25
C ILE A 139 2.65 13.72 -3.97
N GLN A 140 1.77 12.75 -4.08
CA GLN A 140 1.22 12.02 -2.95
C GLN A 140 2.26 11.20 -2.18
N HIS A 141 3.37 10.77 -2.80
CA HIS A 141 4.41 10.00 -2.11
C HIS A 141 5.20 10.83 -1.07
N HIS A 142 5.48 12.09 -1.32
CA HIS A 142 6.19 12.92 -0.34
C HIS A 142 5.31 13.29 0.86
N LEU A 143 4.05 13.65 0.62
CA LEU A 143 3.11 13.94 1.69
C LEU A 143 2.70 12.67 2.45
N ALA A 144 2.57 11.54 1.76
CA ALA A 144 2.27 10.25 2.37
C ALA A 144 3.42 9.76 3.25
N ALA A 145 4.68 9.81 2.80
CA ALA A 145 5.83 9.38 3.58
C ALA A 145 6.01 10.21 4.86
N THR A 146 5.89 11.54 4.77
CA THR A 146 5.98 12.42 5.96
C THR A 146 4.78 12.24 6.90
N ARG A 147 3.60 11.96 6.34
CA ARG A 147 2.38 11.69 7.12
C ARG A 147 2.44 10.31 7.79
N GLU A 148 2.98 9.34 7.09
CA GLU A 148 3.20 7.97 7.60
C GLU A 148 4.23 7.96 8.74
N GLU A 149 5.31 8.73 8.64
CA GLU A 149 6.30 8.89 9.71
C GLU A 149 5.68 9.49 10.98
N ARG A 150 4.91 10.56 10.84
CA ARG A 150 4.21 11.18 11.98
C ARG A 150 3.16 10.25 12.58
N LEU A 151 2.45 9.49 11.74
CA LEU A 151 1.46 8.51 12.20
C LEU A 151 2.13 7.37 12.96
N ILE A 152 3.29 6.86 12.51
CA ILE A 152 4.04 5.81 13.18
C ILE A 152 4.54 6.28 14.56
N GLU A 153 5.13 7.48 14.65
CA GLU A 153 5.60 8.05 15.92
C GLU A 153 4.46 8.30 16.91
N GLN A 154 3.37 8.92 16.46
CA GLN A 154 2.20 9.17 17.30
C GLN A 154 1.52 7.87 17.76
N GLN A 155 1.54 6.84 16.93
CA GLN A 155 0.98 5.53 17.27
C GLN A 155 1.81 4.78 18.30
N GLN A 156 3.14 4.88 18.26
CA GLN A 156 3.99 4.25 19.28
C GLN A 156 3.69 4.82 20.67
N VAL A 157 3.58 6.14 20.77
CA VAL A 157 3.22 6.83 22.03
C VAL A 157 1.80 6.44 22.47
N SER A 158 0.85 6.42 21.54
CA SER A 158 -0.53 6.02 21.83
C SER A 158 -0.65 4.55 22.29
N ARG A 159 0.13 3.64 21.71
CA ARG A 159 0.18 2.21 22.11
C ARG A 159 0.68 2.02 23.52
N GLU A 160 1.74 2.75 23.88
CA GLU A 160 2.33 2.65 25.22
C GLU A 160 1.37 3.18 26.30
N LEU A 161 0.70 4.31 26.01
CA LEU A 161 -0.36 4.86 26.86
C LEU A 161 -1.54 3.89 27.01
N ILE A 162 -2.00 3.30 25.90
CA ILE A 162 -3.11 2.33 25.94
C ILE A 162 -2.74 1.08 26.73
N ARG A 163 -1.51 0.59 26.57
CA ARG A 163 -1.01 -0.55 27.34
C ARG A 163 -1.02 -0.26 28.83
N ASN A 164 -0.52 0.88 29.24
CA ASN A 164 -0.47 1.30 30.65
C ASN A 164 -1.89 1.51 31.20
N LEU A 165 -2.75 2.22 30.47
CA LEU A 165 -4.15 2.40 30.84
C LEU A 165 -4.92 1.08 30.92
N ALA A 166 -4.66 0.15 30.00
CA ALA A 166 -5.33 -1.15 30.03
C ALA A 166 -4.95 -1.97 31.26
N HIS A 167 -3.68 -1.95 31.67
CA HIS A 167 -3.26 -2.59 32.93
C HIS A 167 -3.89 -1.91 34.15
N GLU A 168 -3.96 -0.59 34.16
CA GLU A 168 -4.57 0.18 35.24
C GLU A 168 -6.11 0.03 35.31
N ILE A 169 -6.78 -0.18 34.18
CA ILE A 169 -8.25 -0.44 34.14
C ILE A 169 -8.57 -1.89 34.46
N LYS A 170 -7.73 -2.87 34.07
CA LYS A 170 -7.94 -4.29 34.38
C LYS A 170 -8.01 -4.54 35.88
N ASN A 171 -7.21 -3.83 36.67
CA ASN A 171 -7.15 -3.99 38.13
C ASN A 171 -8.46 -3.61 38.81
N PRO A 172 -9.07 -2.41 38.65
CA PRO A 172 -10.37 -2.06 39.24
C PRO A 172 -11.51 -2.92 38.70
N LEU A 173 -11.49 -3.33 37.43
CA LEU A 173 -12.49 -4.25 36.89
C LEU A 173 -12.43 -5.62 37.56
N GLY A 174 -11.22 -6.13 37.83
CA GLY A 174 -11.02 -7.36 38.62
C GLY A 174 -11.61 -7.23 40.04
N GLY A 175 -11.44 -6.05 40.66
CA GLY A 175 -12.02 -5.74 41.98
C GLY A 175 -13.54 -5.68 41.96
N ILE A 176 -14.13 -4.99 40.96
CA ILE A 176 -15.60 -4.90 40.79
C ILE A 176 -16.20 -6.29 40.55
N ARG A 177 -15.58 -7.09 39.68
CA ARG A 177 -16.01 -8.45 39.40
C ARG A 177 -15.96 -9.32 40.68
N GLY A 178 -14.82 -9.26 41.42
CA GLY A 178 -14.65 -9.99 42.66
C GLY A 178 -15.68 -9.61 43.72
N ALA A 179 -15.96 -8.30 43.89
CA ALA A 179 -16.98 -7.82 44.82
C ALA A 179 -18.40 -8.30 44.43
N ALA A 180 -18.72 -8.26 43.13
CA ALA A 180 -20.00 -8.75 42.63
C ALA A 180 -20.17 -10.26 42.81
N GLN A 181 -19.09 -11.05 42.66
CA GLN A 181 -19.10 -12.49 42.90
C GLN A 181 -19.28 -12.82 44.40
N LEU A 182 -18.61 -12.08 45.29
CA LEU A 182 -18.81 -12.23 46.72
C LEU A 182 -20.24 -11.88 47.12
N LEU A 183 -20.78 -10.81 46.60
CA LEU A 183 -22.18 -10.41 46.82
C LEU A 183 -23.17 -11.47 46.30
N GLU A 184 -22.92 -12.05 45.14
CA GLU A 184 -23.73 -13.16 44.61
C GLU A 184 -23.69 -14.40 45.51
N HIS A 185 -22.52 -14.70 46.09
CA HIS A 185 -22.36 -15.80 47.02
C HIS A 185 -23.13 -15.57 48.34
N GLU A 186 -23.02 -14.35 48.90
CA GLU A 186 -23.75 -13.99 50.12
C GLU A 186 -25.28 -13.99 49.89
N LEU A 187 -25.75 -13.51 48.76
CA LEU A 187 -27.15 -13.48 48.36
C LEU A 187 -27.75 -14.90 48.11
N ALA A 188 -26.91 -15.88 47.80
CA ALA A 188 -27.36 -17.27 47.59
C ALA A 188 -27.97 -17.89 48.86
N HIS A 189 -27.66 -17.35 50.03
CA HIS A 189 -28.15 -17.79 51.33
C HIS A 189 -29.40 -17.03 51.80
N LEU A 190 -29.88 -16.01 51.09
CA LEU A 190 -31.03 -15.20 51.43
C LEU A 190 -32.27 -15.59 50.58
N ALA A 191 -33.33 -16.02 51.24
CA ALA A 191 -34.53 -16.58 50.63
C ALA A 191 -35.34 -15.61 49.74
N ASN A 192 -35.03 -14.28 49.73
CA ASN A 192 -35.77 -13.24 49.07
C ASN A 192 -34.97 -12.34 48.12
N ALA A 193 -33.92 -12.88 47.41
CA ALA A 193 -33.06 -12.03 46.60
C ALA A 193 -32.91 -12.41 45.10
N PRO A 194 -33.95 -12.88 44.38
CA PRO A 194 -33.79 -13.21 42.97
C PRO A 194 -33.41 -11.99 42.11
N SER A 195 -33.95 -10.79 42.38
CA SER A 195 -33.63 -9.57 41.66
C SER A 195 -32.24 -9.01 41.93
N LEU A 196 -31.70 -9.21 43.16
CA LEU A 196 -30.33 -8.79 43.50
C LEU A 196 -29.29 -9.68 42.82
N LYS A 197 -29.58 -10.96 42.66
CA LYS A 197 -28.74 -11.89 41.92
C LYS A 197 -28.68 -11.53 40.41
N GLU A 198 -29.76 -11.08 39.85
CA GLU A 198 -29.79 -10.59 38.46
C GLU A 198 -28.88 -9.38 38.28
N TYR A 199 -28.89 -8.43 39.22
CA TYR A 199 -28.00 -7.26 39.15
C TYR A 199 -26.53 -7.63 39.30
N THR A 200 -26.14 -8.57 40.18
CA THR A 200 -24.76 -9.02 40.29
C THR A 200 -24.29 -9.71 39.01
N GLN A 201 -25.13 -10.51 38.38
CA GLN A 201 -24.82 -11.15 37.10
C GLN A 201 -24.64 -10.14 35.98
N VAL A 202 -25.43 -9.07 35.93
CA VAL A 202 -25.25 -7.97 34.96
C VAL A 202 -23.89 -7.29 35.18
N ILE A 203 -23.53 -6.99 36.45
CA ILE A 203 -22.24 -6.36 36.78
C ILE A 203 -21.07 -7.24 36.36
N ILE A 204 -21.12 -8.55 36.64
CA ILE A 204 -20.08 -9.52 36.25
C ILE A 204 -19.97 -9.56 34.73
N LYS A 205 -21.10 -9.66 34.02
CA LYS A 205 -21.13 -9.73 32.56
C LYS A 205 -20.55 -8.47 31.88
N GLU A 206 -20.86 -7.29 32.42
CA GLU A 206 -20.31 -6.04 31.89
C GLU A 206 -18.82 -5.88 32.24
N ALA A 207 -18.39 -6.32 33.42
CA ALA A 207 -16.97 -6.34 33.79
C ALA A 207 -16.19 -7.29 32.88
N ASP A 208 -16.70 -8.47 32.60
CA ASP A 208 -16.11 -9.44 31.67
C ASP A 208 -16.05 -8.86 30.23
N ARG A 209 -17.13 -8.22 29.80
CA ARG A 209 -17.18 -7.54 28.50
C ARG A 209 -16.11 -6.45 28.37
N LEU A 210 -15.93 -5.63 29.41
CA LEU A 210 -14.91 -4.59 29.45
C LEU A 210 -13.48 -5.20 29.47
N GLN A 211 -13.28 -6.28 30.23
CA GLN A 211 -12.01 -7.01 30.18
C GLN A 211 -11.70 -7.56 28.79
N ASP A 212 -12.66 -8.14 28.12
CA ASP A 212 -12.51 -8.64 26.74
C ASP A 212 -12.18 -7.52 25.74
N LEU A 213 -12.84 -6.36 25.86
CA LEU A 213 -12.53 -5.19 25.05
C LEU A 213 -11.10 -4.70 25.30
N MET A 214 -10.68 -4.63 26.57
CA MET A 214 -9.32 -4.25 26.93
C MET A 214 -8.30 -5.29 26.45
N GLN A 215 -8.61 -6.57 26.55
CA GLN A 215 -7.76 -7.64 26.04
C GLN A 215 -7.58 -7.54 24.52
N ARG A 216 -8.61 -7.21 23.78
CA ARG A 216 -8.52 -6.98 22.32
C ARG A 216 -7.68 -5.75 21.97
N LEU A 217 -7.67 -4.72 22.82
CA LEU A 217 -6.77 -3.56 22.70
C LEU A 217 -5.32 -3.92 22.97
N LEU A 218 -5.07 -4.84 23.90
CA LEU A 218 -3.74 -5.31 24.29
C LEU A 218 -3.20 -6.43 23.41
N THR A 219 -4.03 -7.07 22.58
CA THR A 219 -3.68 -8.24 21.76
C THR A 219 -3.06 -7.90 20.38
N PRO A 220 -2.00 -7.10 20.31
CA PRO A 220 -1.04 -7.21 19.21
C PRO A 220 0.02 -8.30 19.47
N HIS A 221 -0.07 -9.06 20.60
CA HIS A 221 1.06 -9.83 21.14
C HIS A 221 0.89 -11.35 21.10
N ARG A 222 -0.02 -11.87 20.29
CA ARG A 222 0.19 -13.24 19.85
C ARG A 222 1.44 -13.20 18.96
N ALA A 223 2.49 -13.90 19.40
CA ALA A 223 3.69 -14.05 18.59
C ALA A 223 3.26 -14.42 17.17
N MET A 224 3.72 -13.65 16.18
CA MET A 224 3.45 -13.93 14.77
C MET A 224 3.93 -15.37 14.50
N LEU A 225 3.08 -16.19 13.93
CA LEU A 225 3.41 -17.52 13.44
C LEU A 225 3.61 -17.45 11.93
N PRO A 226 4.80 -17.04 11.47
CA PRO A 226 5.05 -16.84 10.06
C PRO A 226 5.04 -18.18 9.33
N ALA A 227 4.26 -18.26 8.29
CA ALA A 227 4.21 -19.36 7.35
C ALA A 227 4.15 -18.82 5.93
N THR A 228 4.46 -19.65 4.96
CA THR A 228 4.21 -19.31 3.56
C THR A 228 2.72 -19.37 3.31
N VAL A 229 2.14 -18.27 2.87
CA VAL A 229 0.68 -18.11 2.69
C VAL A 229 0.35 -17.57 1.29
N ASN A 230 -0.73 -18.09 0.72
CA ASN A 230 -1.33 -17.57 -0.49
C ASN A 230 -2.38 -16.52 -0.13
N ILE A 231 -2.18 -15.29 -0.60
CA ILE A 231 -3.11 -14.18 -0.30
C ILE A 231 -4.52 -14.47 -0.82
N HIS A 232 -4.66 -15.13 -1.96
CA HIS A 232 -5.97 -15.39 -2.54
C HIS A 232 -6.80 -16.36 -1.68
N GLU A 233 -6.17 -17.33 -1.01
CA GLU A 233 -6.85 -18.20 -0.03
C GLU A 233 -7.38 -17.39 1.16
N ILE A 234 -6.59 -16.42 1.64
CA ILE A 234 -6.98 -15.48 2.69
C ILE A 234 -8.21 -14.68 2.24
N LEU A 235 -8.17 -14.12 1.03
CA LEU A 235 -9.26 -13.33 0.47
C LEU A 235 -10.54 -14.15 0.25
N GLU A 236 -10.41 -15.40 -0.20
CA GLU A 236 -11.57 -16.30 -0.35
C GLU A 236 -12.18 -16.64 1.03
N ARG A 237 -11.35 -16.81 2.06
CA ARG A 237 -11.86 -17.00 3.42
C ARG A 237 -12.61 -15.77 3.91
N VAL A 238 -12.05 -14.57 3.71
CA VAL A 238 -12.72 -13.29 4.06
C VAL A 238 -14.04 -13.14 3.31
N ARG A 239 -14.05 -13.42 2.00
CA ARG A 239 -15.25 -13.37 1.17
C ARG A 239 -16.33 -14.31 1.71
N SER A 240 -15.97 -15.55 2.05
CA SER A 240 -16.92 -16.53 2.61
C SER A 240 -17.51 -16.05 3.94
N LEU A 241 -16.70 -15.46 4.81
CA LEU A 241 -17.16 -14.91 6.09
C LEU A 241 -18.12 -13.74 5.90
N LEU A 242 -17.80 -12.79 4.99
CA LEU A 242 -18.66 -11.65 4.68
C LEU A 242 -19.99 -12.09 4.09
N THR A 243 -20.00 -13.04 3.15
CA THR A 243 -21.22 -13.57 2.55
C THR A 243 -22.11 -14.27 3.58
N ALA A 244 -21.49 -14.94 4.56
CA ALA A 244 -22.25 -15.59 5.65
C ALA A 244 -22.81 -14.57 6.66
N GLU A 245 -22.09 -13.47 6.94
CA GLU A 245 -22.50 -12.43 7.88
C GLU A 245 -23.54 -11.47 7.30
N PHE A 246 -23.48 -11.21 5.98
CA PHE A 246 -24.38 -10.31 5.25
C PHE A 246 -25.08 -11.08 4.12
N PRO A 247 -26.06 -11.96 4.45
CA PRO A 247 -26.78 -12.72 3.44
C PRO A 247 -27.76 -11.82 2.68
N GLY A 248 -27.57 -11.68 1.35
CA GLY A 248 -28.52 -11.01 0.49
C GLY A 248 -27.90 -10.03 -0.51
N SER A 249 -27.86 -8.74 -0.18
CA SER A 249 -27.58 -7.67 -1.15
C SER A 249 -26.10 -7.27 -1.26
N LEU A 250 -25.19 -7.84 -0.45
CA LEU A 250 -23.79 -7.56 -0.53
C LEU A 250 -23.10 -8.40 -1.61
N SER A 251 -22.56 -7.74 -2.64
CA SER A 251 -21.75 -8.37 -3.69
C SER A 251 -20.26 -8.24 -3.36
N VAL A 252 -19.52 -9.36 -3.34
CA VAL A 252 -18.05 -9.32 -3.16
C VAL A 252 -17.37 -9.87 -4.41
N ARG A 253 -16.82 -8.95 -5.22
CA ARG A 253 -16.14 -9.24 -6.48
C ARG A 253 -14.64 -9.47 -6.29
N ARG A 254 -14.09 -10.30 -7.15
CA ARG A 254 -12.67 -10.64 -7.23
C ARG A 254 -12.04 -9.97 -8.43
N ASP A 255 -10.87 -9.34 -8.22
CA ASP A 255 -10.02 -8.79 -9.28
C ASP A 255 -8.56 -9.12 -8.93
N TYR A 256 -8.23 -10.41 -9.08
CA TYR A 256 -6.99 -10.99 -8.61
C TYR A 256 -5.93 -11.06 -9.71
N ASP A 257 -4.71 -10.67 -9.35
CA ASP A 257 -3.50 -10.99 -10.11
C ASP A 257 -3.02 -12.39 -9.72
N THR A 258 -3.33 -13.38 -10.53
CA THR A 258 -2.98 -14.79 -10.27
C THR A 258 -1.49 -15.09 -10.38
N SER A 259 -0.69 -14.14 -10.86
CA SER A 259 0.77 -14.28 -10.97
C SER A 259 1.52 -13.96 -9.67
N LEU A 260 0.81 -13.49 -8.63
CA LEU A 260 1.41 -13.15 -7.35
C LEU A 260 2.00 -14.39 -6.67
N PRO A 261 3.26 -14.33 -6.23
CA PRO A 261 3.85 -15.39 -5.43
C PRO A 261 3.28 -15.38 -3.99
N GLU A 262 3.53 -16.46 -3.29
CA GLU A 262 3.22 -16.58 -1.87
C GLU A 262 4.07 -15.59 -1.05
N LEU A 263 3.53 -15.16 0.08
CA LEU A 263 4.24 -14.28 1.03
C LEU A 263 4.48 -15.01 2.36
N VAL A 264 5.46 -14.55 3.13
CA VAL A 264 5.68 -15.03 4.49
C VAL A 264 4.87 -14.18 5.46
N GLY A 265 3.94 -14.80 6.17
CA GLY A 265 3.05 -14.09 7.07
C GLY A 265 2.21 -14.99 7.98
N ASP A 266 1.52 -14.39 8.93
CA ASP A 266 0.56 -15.07 9.79
C ASP A 266 -0.83 -15.03 9.13
N ARG A 267 -1.30 -16.21 8.72
CA ARG A 267 -2.58 -16.37 8.01
C ARG A 267 -3.77 -15.79 8.77
N GLU A 268 -3.84 -16.03 10.07
CA GLU A 268 -4.97 -15.59 10.88
C GLU A 268 -4.95 -14.06 11.09
N GLN A 269 -3.77 -13.46 11.31
CA GLN A 269 -3.64 -12.01 11.42
C GLN A 269 -4.02 -11.32 10.10
N LEU A 270 -3.62 -11.85 8.96
CA LEU A 270 -3.97 -11.30 7.64
C LEU A 270 -5.47 -11.45 7.34
N ILE A 271 -6.08 -12.61 7.65
CA ILE A 271 -7.54 -12.78 7.56
C ILE A 271 -8.25 -11.72 8.41
N GLN A 272 -7.84 -11.56 9.66
CA GLN A 272 -8.45 -10.61 10.60
C GLN A 272 -8.29 -9.16 10.12
N ALA A 273 -7.11 -8.79 9.60
CA ALA A 273 -6.85 -7.45 9.07
C ALA A 273 -7.79 -7.11 7.91
N VAL A 274 -7.85 -7.99 6.90
CA VAL A 274 -8.70 -7.77 5.73
C VAL A 274 -10.18 -7.83 6.10
N LEU A 275 -10.57 -8.76 6.95
CA LEU A 275 -11.95 -8.90 7.42
C LEU A 275 -12.43 -7.66 8.17
N ASN A 276 -11.60 -7.08 9.03
CA ASN A 276 -11.95 -5.84 9.75
C ASN A 276 -12.22 -4.68 8.78
N ILE A 277 -11.41 -4.54 7.73
CA ILE A 277 -11.61 -3.49 6.71
C ILE A 277 -12.88 -3.78 5.91
N ALA A 278 -13.03 -4.99 5.39
CA ALA A 278 -14.14 -5.35 4.54
C ALA A 278 -15.49 -5.39 5.30
N ARG A 279 -15.48 -5.79 6.57
CA ARG A 279 -16.65 -5.70 7.46
C ARG A 279 -17.06 -4.24 7.70
N ASN A 280 -16.08 -3.35 7.91
CA ASN A 280 -16.36 -1.92 8.04
C ASN A 280 -17.00 -1.35 6.77
N ALA A 281 -16.56 -1.75 5.59
CA ALA A 281 -17.15 -1.40 4.31
C ALA A 281 -18.60 -1.91 4.19
N ALA A 282 -18.82 -3.21 4.43
CA ALA A 282 -20.15 -3.81 4.40
C ALA A 282 -21.13 -3.12 5.36
N GLN A 283 -20.70 -2.89 6.59
CA GLN A 283 -21.49 -2.18 7.59
C GLN A 283 -21.74 -0.72 7.23
N ALA A 284 -20.82 -0.01 6.54
CA ALA A 284 -21.03 1.36 6.08
C ALA A 284 -22.11 1.46 5.02
N MET A 285 -22.27 0.39 4.26
CA MET A 285 -23.28 0.24 3.23
C MET A 285 -24.60 -0.38 3.74
N GLY A 286 -24.72 -0.63 5.06
CA GLY A 286 -25.90 -1.27 5.62
C GLY A 286 -26.08 -2.74 5.23
N GLY A 287 -25.03 -3.41 4.79
CA GLY A 287 -25.05 -4.78 4.27
C GLY A 287 -25.46 -4.89 2.80
N GLU A 288 -25.58 -3.79 2.08
CA GLU A 288 -25.95 -3.71 0.67
C GLU A 288 -24.85 -3.03 -0.14
N GLY A 289 -24.67 -3.40 -1.41
CA GLY A 289 -23.66 -2.76 -2.29
C GLY A 289 -22.59 -3.72 -2.78
N GLU A 290 -21.45 -3.15 -3.22
CA GLU A 290 -20.37 -3.91 -3.83
C GLU A 290 -19.04 -3.67 -3.10
N ILE A 291 -18.33 -4.76 -2.81
CA ILE A 291 -16.93 -4.75 -2.38
C ILE A 291 -16.08 -5.45 -3.45
N ILE A 292 -15.00 -4.81 -3.88
CA ILE A 292 -14.04 -5.39 -4.82
C ILE A 292 -12.75 -5.68 -4.05
N LEU A 293 -12.32 -6.95 -4.07
CA LEU A 293 -11.02 -7.38 -3.57
C LEU A 293 -10.07 -7.46 -4.76
N ARG A 294 -9.10 -6.53 -4.82
CA ARG A 294 -8.14 -6.42 -5.92
C ARG A 294 -6.74 -6.67 -5.44
N THR A 295 -5.98 -7.46 -6.19
CA THR A 295 -4.55 -7.69 -5.93
C THR A 295 -3.72 -7.32 -7.14
N ARG A 296 -2.52 -6.71 -6.91
CA ARG A 296 -1.54 -6.38 -7.96
C ARG A 296 -0.13 -6.55 -7.42
N SER A 297 0.83 -6.79 -8.32
CA SER A 297 2.25 -6.82 -7.98
C SER A 297 2.85 -5.42 -8.07
N LEU A 298 3.69 -5.04 -7.11
CA LEU A 298 4.51 -3.83 -7.12
C LEU A 298 5.98 -4.20 -7.11
N ARG A 299 6.76 -3.60 -8.02
CA ARG A 299 8.20 -3.82 -8.11
C ARG A 299 8.97 -2.63 -7.60
N GLN A 300 10.14 -2.90 -6.99
CA GLN A 300 11.07 -1.87 -6.52
C GLN A 300 10.41 -0.81 -5.62
N VAL A 301 9.59 -1.25 -4.69
CA VAL A 301 8.82 -0.37 -3.81
C VAL A 301 9.51 -0.18 -2.47
N THR A 302 9.39 1.02 -1.89
CA THR A 302 9.83 1.32 -0.54
C THR A 302 8.64 1.28 0.41
N LEU A 303 8.67 0.37 1.39
CA LEU A 303 7.66 0.24 2.44
C LEU A 303 8.35 0.44 3.80
N ALA A 304 7.78 1.27 4.66
CA ALA A 304 8.31 1.54 6.01
C ALA A 304 9.85 1.80 6.01
N LYS A 305 10.34 2.64 5.11
CA LYS A 305 11.76 3.01 4.92
C LYS A 305 12.67 1.88 4.39
N LYS A 306 12.15 0.69 4.12
CA LYS A 306 12.91 -0.43 3.55
C LYS A 306 12.51 -0.64 2.10
N ARG A 307 13.51 -0.82 1.23
CA ARG A 307 13.28 -1.11 -0.19
C ARG A 307 13.09 -2.60 -0.40
N TYR A 308 12.04 -2.96 -1.12
CA TYR A 308 11.70 -4.33 -1.49
C TYR A 308 11.70 -4.47 -3.01
N ARG A 309 12.22 -5.59 -3.49
CA ARG A 309 12.22 -5.92 -4.91
C ARG A 309 10.83 -6.19 -5.43
N LEU A 310 10.01 -6.83 -4.60
CA LEU A 310 8.64 -7.19 -4.91
C LEU A 310 7.76 -6.99 -3.69
N ALA A 311 6.62 -6.38 -3.88
CA ALA A 311 5.55 -6.28 -2.90
C ALA A 311 4.20 -6.57 -3.58
N MET A 312 3.23 -6.84 -2.77
CA MET A 312 1.84 -7.04 -3.16
C MET A 312 1.01 -5.85 -2.72
N GLU A 313 0.23 -5.32 -3.64
CA GLU A 313 -0.84 -4.36 -3.35
C GLU A 313 -2.16 -5.12 -3.26
N LEU A 314 -2.83 -5.01 -2.12
CA LEU A 314 -4.19 -5.47 -1.90
C LEU A 314 -5.09 -4.26 -1.71
N LYS A 315 -6.13 -4.13 -2.53
CA LYS A 315 -7.16 -3.10 -2.38
C LYS A 315 -8.49 -3.71 -1.98
N VAL A 316 -9.10 -3.13 -0.96
CA VAL A 316 -10.51 -3.33 -0.60
C VAL A 316 -11.23 -2.07 -1.03
N ILE A 317 -12.10 -2.20 -2.04
CA ILE A 317 -12.79 -1.09 -2.68
C ILE A 317 -14.28 -1.26 -2.41
N ASP A 318 -14.95 -0.24 -1.88
CA ASP A 318 -16.40 -0.23 -1.67
C ASP A 318 -17.05 0.97 -2.33
N ASN A 319 -18.33 0.82 -2.66
CA ASN A 319 -19.17 1.86 -3.23
C ASN A 319 -20.07 2.56 -2.19
N GLY A 320 -19.64 2.54 -0.93
CA GLY A 320 -20.36 3.11 0.20
C GLY A 320 -20.39 4.64 0.25
N PRO A 321 -20.94 5.23 1.32
CA PRO A 321 -21.14 6.68 1.47
C PRO A 321 -19.84 7.47 1.60
N GLY A 322 -18.70 6.80 1.78
CA GLY A 322 -17.41 7.42 2.03
C GLY A 322 -17.15 7.69 3.50
N ILE A 323 -15.98 8.23 3.78
CA ILE A 323 -15.50 8.58 5.12
C ILE A 323 -15.29 10.09 5.16
N SER A 324 -15.86 10.78 6.16
CA SER A 324 -15.66 12.21 6.34
C SER A 324 -14.19 12.55 6.60
N ASP A 325 -13.75 13.73 6.19
CA ASP A 325 -12.34 14.16 6.36
C ASP A 325 -11.92 14.15 7.82
N GLU A 326 -12.83 14.53 8.72
CA GLU A 326 -12.60 14.55 10.17
C GLU A 326 -12.29 13.15 10.73
N ILE A 327 -13.05 12.14 10.31
CA ILE A 327 -12.82 10.75 10.73
C ILE A 327 -11.61 10.17 10.02
N ARG A 328 -11.40 10.48 8.74
CA ARG A 328 -10.31 9.95 7.93
C ARG A 328 -8.93 10.25 8.53
N GLU A 329 -8.75 11.41 9.17
CA GLU A 329 -7.50 11.76 9.83
C GLU A 329 -7.21 10.92 11.08
N ARG A 330 -8.26 10.42 11.73
CA ARG A 330 -8.16 9.73 13.01
C ARG A 330 -8.67 8.29 13.00
N MET A 331 -9.08 7.75 11.84
CA MET A 331 -9.74 6.44 11.74
C MET A 331 -8.89 5.25 12.19
N PHE A 332 -7.57 5.41 12.24
CA PHE A 332 -6.64 4.40 12.74
C PHE A 332 -6.33 4.57 14.23
N TYR A 333 -6.82 5.62 14.89
CA TYR A 333 -6.69 5.73 16.34
C TYR A 333 -7.69 4.82 17.05
N PRO A 334 -7.27 4.23 18.19
CA PRO A 334 -8.17 3.39 18.97
C PRO A 334 -9.41 4.15 19.42
N LEU A 335 -10.54 3.44 19.50
CA LEU A 335 -11.83 3.95 19.97
C LEU A 335 -12.45 5.07 19.09
N VAL A 336 -11.86 5.36 17.94
CA VAL A 336 -12.47 6.27 16.97
C VAL A 336 -13.46 5.48 16.11
N SER A 337 -14.74 5.87 16.20
CA SER A 337 -15.82 5.28 15.42
C SER A 337 -16.71 6.38 14.84
N GLY A 338 -17.06 6.26 13.57
CA GLY A 338 -18.05 7.10 12.92
C GLY A 338 -19.49 6.59 13.08
N ARG A 339 -19.72 5.55 13.90
CA ARG A 339 -21.03 4.92 14.09
C ARG A 339 -21.34 4.73 15.56
N GLU A 340 -22.61 4.87 15.89
CA GLU A 340 -23.12 4.49 17.20
C GLU A 340 -22.93 2.96 17.41
N GLY A 341 -22.38 2.59 18.57
CA GLY A 341 -22.11 1.19 18.93
C GLY A 341 -20.86 0.56 18.28
N GLY A 342 -20.12 1.27 17.44
CA GLY A 342 -18.86 0.79 16.89
C GLY A 342 -17.75 0.81 17.95
N SER A 343 -16.99 -0.29 18.10
CA SER A 343 -15.86 -0.37 19.06
C SER A 343 -14.70 0.58 18.73
N GLY A 344 -14.58 1.04 17.49
CA GLY A 344 -13.46 1.86 17.01
C GLY A 344 -12.10 1.15 17.01
N LEU A 345 -12.07 -0.19 17.14
CA LEU A 345 -10.85 -0.97 17.26
C LEU A 345 -10.45 -1.70 15.97
N GLY A 346 -11.41 -1.96 15.09
CA GLY A 346 -11.19 -2.82 13.93
C GLY A 346 -10.08 -2.34 13.01
N LEU A 347 -10.05 -1.05 12.66
CA LEU A 347 -9.03 -0.47 11.79
C LEU A 347 -7.66 -0.37 12.47
N THR A 348 -7.62 -0.10 13.76
CA THR A 348 -6.38 -0.10 14.56
C THR A 348 -5.75 -1.49 14.59
N ILE A 349 -6.56 -2.54 14.78
CA ILE A 349 -6.09 -3.94 14.74
C ILE A 349 -5.59 -4.30 13.35
N ALA A 350 -6.33 -3.93 12.30
CA ALA A 350 -5.91 -4.16 10.92
C ALA A 350 -4.56 -3.51 10.63
N GLN A 351 -4.38 -2.25 11.02
CA GLN A 351 -3.12 -1.55 10.83
C GLN A 351 -1.97 -2.22 11.59
N ASN A 352 -2.18 -2.63 12.84
CA ASN A 352 -1.17 -3.32 13.63
C ASN A 352 -0.71 -4.63 12.94
N PHE A 353 -1.65 -5.45 12.46
CA PHE A 353 -1.31 -6.69 11.79
C PHE A 353 -0.54 -6.46 10.48
N ILE A 354 -0.94 -5.48 9.69
CA ILE A 354 -0.22 -5.12 8.46
C ILE A 354 1.19 -4.63 8.76
N GLN A 355 1.38 -3.82 9.82
CA GLN A 355 2.70 -3.37 10.25
C GLN A 355 3.58 -4.51 10.79
N HIS A 356 3.01 -5.50 11.48
CA HIS A 356 3.75 -6.71 11.89
C HIS A 356 4.29 -7.49 10.68
N HIS A 357 3.62 -7.39 9.54
CA HIS A 357 4.05 -7.96 8.28
C HIS A 357 4.94 -7.00 7.47
N HIS A 358 5.49 -5.96 8.10
CA HIS A 358 6.30 -4.92 7.44
C HIS A 358 5.58 -4.21 6.28
N GLY A 359 4.25 -4.28 6.28
CA GLY A 359 3.39 -3.64 5.29
C GLY A 359 2.93 -2.24 5.70
N THR A 360 2.22 -1.61 4.79
CA THR A 360 1.60 -0.30 4.99
C THR A 360 0.11 -0.36 4.65
N ILE A 361 -0.69 0.49 5.29
CA ILE A 361 -2.12 0.65 5.01
C ILE A 361 -2.43 2.11 4.73
N ASN A 362 -3.18 2.36 3.69
CA ASN A 362 -3.62 3.70 3.30
C ASN A 362 -5.12 3.68 2.94
N CYS A 363 -5.77 4.83 3.00
CA CYS A 363 -7.16 4.98 2.63
C CYS A 363 -7.38 6.26 1.81
N VAL A 364 -8.06 6.10 0.69
CA VAL A 364 -8.60 7.20 -0.11
C VAL A 364 -10.12 6.99 -0.17
N SER A 365 -10.88 8.00 0.21
CA SER A 365 -12.33 7.88 0.30
C SER A 365 -13.03 9.09 -0.33
N ARG A 366 -14.03 8.77 -1.13
CA ARG A 366 -15.02 9.71 -1.69
C ARG A 366 -16.38 9.01 -1.64
N PRO A 367 -17.49 9.73 -1.58
CA PRO A 367 -18.82 9.13 -1.71
C PRO A 367 -18.90 8.25 -2.97
N GLY A 368 -19.34 7.01 -2.80
CA GLY A 368 -19.41 6.01 -3.86
C GLY A 368 -18.10 5.29 -4.20
N ASN A 369 -16.98 5.63 -3.56
CA ASN A 369 -15.69 4.96 -3.81
C ASN A 369 -14.72 5.15 -2.64
N THR A 370 -14.70 4.20 -1.72
CA THR A 370 -13.68 4.12 -0.66
C THR A 370 -12.70 3.01 -0.99
N VAL A 371 -11.40 3.31 -0.95
CA VAL A 371 -10.33 2.39 -1.29
C VAL A 371 -9.36 2.31 -0.11
N PHE A 372 -9.31 1.15 0.52
CA PHE A 372 -8.22 0.79 1.44
C PHE A 372 -7.15 0.04 0.65
N THR A 373 -5.93 0.55 0.68
CA THR A 373 -4.76 -0.05 0.03
C THR A 373 -3.80 -0.58 1.08
N LEU A 374 -3.50 -1.87 1.00
CA LEU A 374 -2.55 -2.58 1.84
C LEU A 374 -1.37 -3.00 0.96
N ASN A 375 -0.17 -2.61 1.33
CA ASN A 375 1.05 -3.04 0.64
C ASN A 375 1.82 -3.98 1.57
N LEU A 376 2.11 -5.17 1.10
CA LEU A 376 2.80 -6.21 1.85
C LEU A 376 4.05 -6.65 1.09
N PRO A 377 5.22 -6.73 1.75
CA PRO A 377 6.42 -7.26 1.09
C PRO A 377 6.25 -8.75 0.81
N VAL A 378 6.62 -9.18 -0.38
CA VAL A 378 6.61 -10.60 -0.77
C VAL A 378 7.96 -11.24 -0.50
N GLU A 379 9.04 -10.51 -0.74
CA GLU A 379 10.40 -10.92 -0.40
C GLU A 379 10.88 -10.07 0.79
N GLN A 380 11.29 -10.73 1.86
CA GLN A 380 12.09 -10.08 2.90
C GLN A 380 13.51 -9.93 2.35
N ALA A 381 14.01 -8.70 2.30
CA ALA A 381 15.37 -8.41 1.82
C ALA A 381 16.43 -8.88 2.82
#